data_d8eabf2f43af55c929fe5411f3c65eea
#
_entry.id   d8eabf2f43af55c929fe5411f3c65eea
#
_cell.length_a   1.000
_cell.length_b   1.000
_cell.length_c   1.000
_cell.angle_alpha   90.00
_cell.angle_beta   90.00
_cell.angle_gamma   90.00
#
_symmetry.space_group_name_H-M   'P 1'
#
loop_
_entity.id
_entity.type
_entity.pdbx_description
1 polymer ?
#
loop_
_entity_poly.entity_id
_entity_poly.type
_entity_poly.pdbx_seq_one_letter_code
_entity_poly.pdbx_strand_id
1 'polypeptide(L)'
;MRYIAESSINKSRVKRLMLYEHEDGVYLFEYDILHDGPSTGDFWFENLKTAFETCRREYGVELDQWQEIPDPLEHCQHDWIEPVRIAGRAEGKPRWGRYEKLIDGEWVELNLDGE
;
A
#
# COMPACT_ATOMS: atom_id res chain seq x y z
N MET A 1 -6.12 -9.52 -3.49
CA MET A 1 -5.94 -9.56 -2.01
C MET A 1 -4.72 -8.74 -1.63
N ARG A 2 -4.79 -8.09 -0.49
CA ARG A 2 -3.66 -7.32 0.02
C ARG A 2 -3.23 -7.85 1.38
N TYR A 3 -1.93 -7.76 1.64
CA TYR A 3 -1.32 -8.21 2.91
C TYR A 3 -0.34 -7.15 3.37
N ILE A 4 -0.30 -6.89 4.67
CA ILE A 4 0.68 -5.95 5.26
C ILE A 4 1.51 -6.66 6.33
N ALA A 5 2.74 -6.20 6.49
CA ALA A 5 3.63 -6.66 7.56
C ALA A 5 4.67 -5.59 7.85
N GLU A 6 5.19 -5.60 9.08
CA GLU A 6 6.31 -4.75 9.44
C GLU A 6 7.63 -5.47 9.13
N SER A 7 8.62 -4.73 8.64
CA SER A 7 9.96 -5.27 8.42
C SER A 7 10.61 -5.61 9.76
N SER A 8 11.28 -6.77 9.81
CA SER A 8 12.01 -7.20 10.99
C SER A 8 13.48 -6.78 10.97
N ILE A 9 13.93 -6.09 9.91
CA ILE A 9 15.31 -5.64 9.78
C ILE A 9 15.43 -4.18 10.18
N ASN A 10 16.00 -3.91 11.35
CA ASN A 10 16.08 -2.57 11.94
C ASN A 10 16.99 -1.60 11.18
N LYS A 11 17.90 -2.09 10.35
CA LYS A 11 18.84 -1.25 9.59
C LYS A 11 18.30 -0.78 8.26
N SER A 12 17.15 -1.27 7.86
CA SER A 12 16.51 -0.88 6.62
C SER A 12 15.70 0.40 6.80
N ARG A 13 15.65 1.22 5.74
CA ARG A 13 14.72 2.36 5.68
C ARG A 13 13.28 1.88 5.58
N VAL A 14 13.07 0.64 5.14
CA VAL A 14 11.75 0.04 4.99
C VAL A 14 11.25 -0.42 6.34
N LYS A 15 10.15 0.17 6.81
CA LYS A 15 9.52 -0.15 8.09
C LYS A 15 8.29 -1.03 7.95
N ARG A 16 7.58 -0.91 6.83
CA ARG A 16 6.37 -1.66 6.54
C ARG A 16 6.35 -2.07 5.08
N LEU A 17 5.66 -3.17 4.80
CA LEU A 17 5.50 -3.72 3.47
C LEU A 17 4.03 -4.01 3.21
N MET A 18 3.62 -3.88 1.94
CA MET A 18 2.32 -4.33 1.48
C MET A 18 2.50 -5.17 0.23
N LEU A 19 1.86 -6.33 0.19
CA LEU A 19 1.73 -7.13 -1.02
C LEU A 19 0.31 -6.98 -1.54
N TYR A 20 0.18 -6.69 -2.83
CA TYR A 20 -1.10 -6.61 -3.49
C TYR A 20 -1.14 -7.62 -4.64
N GLU A 21 -1.91 -8.69 -4.44
CA GLU A 21 -2.12 -9.72 -5.46
C GLU A 21 -3.23 -9.28 -6.41
N HIS A 22 -2.87 -9.17 -7.68
CA HIS A 22 -3.76 -8.80 -8.77
C HIS A 22 -3.71 -9.87 -9.85
N GLU A 23 -4.61 -9.81 -10.84
CA GLU A 23 -4.68 -10.79 -11.93
C GLU A 23 -3.35 -11.01 -12.65
N ASP A 24 -2.58 -9.94 -12.84
CA ASP A 24 -1.34 -9.95 -13.61
C ASP A 24 -0.10 -10.29 -12.78
N GLY A 25 -0.21 -10.37 -11.47
CA GLY A 25 0.91 -10.65 -10.59
C GLY A 25 0.76 -10.00 -9.23
N VAL A 26 1.88 -9.76 -8.56
CA VAL A 26 1.90 -9.25 -7.20
C VAL A 26 2.78 -8.01 -7.12
N TYR A 27 2.24 -6.92 -6.62
CA TYR A 27 3.02 -5.71 -6.33
C TYR A 27 3.49 -5.74 -4.89
N LEU A 28 4.75 -5.37 -4.68
CA LEU A 28 5.32 -5.13 -3.36
C LEU A 28 5.52 -3.64 -3.21
N PHE A 29 4.84 -3.05 -2.22
CA PHE A 29 5.03 -1.64 -1.86
C PHE A 29 5.88 -1.54 -0.60
N GLU A 30 6.88 -0.68 -0.63
CA GLU A 30 7.76 -0.41 0.50
C GLU A 30 7.38 0.93 1.15
N TYR A 31 7.44 0.99 2.49
CA TYR A 31 7.09 2.18 3.26
C TYR A 31 8.19 2.48 4.27
N ASP A 32 8.54 3.74 4.40
CA ASP A 32 9.48 4.22 5.43
C ASP A 32 8.75 4.71 6.70
N ILE A 33 7.43 4.58 6.72
CA ILE A 33 6.56 4.99 7.82
C ILE A 33 5.69 3.81 8.27
N LEU A 34 5.23 3.84 9.53
CA LEU A 34 4.32 2.82 10.05
C LEU A 34 2.85 3.22 9.96
N HIS A 35 2.55 4.52 9.95
CA HIS A 35 1.19 5.00 9.74
C HIS A 35 0.80 4.92 8.26
N ASP A 36 -0.49 4.99 7.98
CA ASP A 36 -1.00 4.92 6.61
C ASP A 36 -0.47 6.08 5.77
N GLY A 37 -0.12 5.79 4.53
CA GLY A 37 0.45 6.78 3.64
C GLY A 37 0.91 6.15 2.33
N PRO A 38 1.46 6.97 1.42
CA PRO A 38 1.95 6.47 0.13
C PRO A 38 3.22 5.65 0.29
N SER A 39 3.43 4.70 -0.61
CA SER A 39 4.65 3.91 -0.66
C SER A 39 5.83 4.75 -1.14
N THR A 40 7.04 4.34 -0.74
CA THR A 40 8.29 4.96 -1.18
C THR A 40 8.94 4.21 -2.34
N GLY A 41 8.49 2.99 -2.61
CA GLY A 41 8.99 2.19 -3.71
C GLY A 41 8.05 1.04 -4.01
N ASP A 42 8.18 0.48 -5.20
CA ASP A 42 7.38 -0.66 -5.62
C ASP A 42 8.20 -1.64 -6.45
N PHE A 43 7.83 -2.92 -6.34
CA PHE A 43 8.41 -4.01 -7.11
C PHE A 43 7.29 -4.93 -7.58
N TRP A 44 7.57 -5.76 -8.59
CA TRP A 44 6.59 -6.69 -9.13
C TRP A 44 7.12 -8.13 -9.08
N PHE A 45 6.23 -9.07 -8.75
CA PHE A 45 6.51 -10.49 -8.73
C PHE A 45 5.44 -11.25 -9.52
N GLU A 46 5.79 -12.39 -10.08
CA GLU A 46 4.86 -13.20 -10.85
C GLU A 46 3.77 -13.83 -9.97
N ASN A 47 4.11 -14.15 -8.72
CA ASN A 47 3.17 -14.83 -7.81
C ASN A 47 3.49 -14.53 -6.34
N LEU A 48 2.53 -14.86 -5.47
CA LEU A 48 2.66 -14.64 -4.02
C LEU A 48 3.79 -15.43 -3.40
N LYS A 49 4.02 -16.67 -3.85
CA LYS A 49 5.07 -17.52 -3.30
C LYS A 49 6.43 -16.84 -3.42
N THR A 50 6.76 -16.36 -4.60
CA THR A 50 8.02 -15.66 -4.86
C THR A 50 8.11 -14.36 -4.05
N ALA A 51 7.00 -13.62 -3.96
CA ALA A 51 6.94 -12.40 -3.19
C ALA A 51 7.18 -12.65 -1.70
N PHE A 52 6.53 -13.66 -1.12
CA PHE A 52 6.72 -14.03 0.29
C PHE A 52 8.15 -14.48 0.57
N GLU A 53 8.73 -15.31 -0.30
CA GLU A 53 10.11 -15.77 -0.15
C GLU A 53 11.10 -14.62 -0.21
N THR A 54 10.91 -13.69 -1.13
CA THR A 54 11.75 -12.51 -1.25
C THR A 54 11.66 -11.63 0.00
N CYS A 55 10.45 -11.39 0.50
CA CYS A 55 10.25 -10.59 1.71
C CYS A 55 10.84 -11.23 2.95
N ARG A 56 10.79 -12.56 3.04
CA ARG A 56 11.43 -13.29 4.12
C ARG A 56 12.95 -13.09 4.10
N ARG A 57 13.55 -13.22 2.92
CA ARG A 57 15.00 -13.09 2.75
C ARG A 57 15.46 -11.64 2.91
N GLU A 58 14.77 -10.69 2.31
CA GLU A 58 15.21 -9.29 2.27
C GLU A 58 14.80 -8.49 3.51
N TYR A 59 13.65 -8.80 4.11
CA TYR A 59 13.08 -7.99 5.18
C TYR A 59 12.83 -8.78 6.48
N GLY A 60 13.13 -10.07 6.48
CA GLY A 60 12.95 -10.90 7.67
C GLY A 60 11.50 -11.17 8.05
N VAL A 61 10.57 -11.05 7.10
CA VAL A 61 9.15 -11.24 7.36
C VAL A 61 8.77 -12.70 7.15
N GLU A 62 8.31 -13.37 8.21
CA GLU A 62 7.82 -14.75 8.14
C GLU A 62 6.37 -14.78 7.66
N LEU A 63 5.92 -15.94 7.14
CA LEU A 63 4.59 -16.09 6.57
C LEU A 63 3.46 -15.73 7.52
N ASP A 64 3.61 -16.07 8.80
CA ASP A 64 2.60 -15.81 9.83
C ASP A 64 2.52 -14.35 10.29
N GLN A 65 3.44 -13.53 9.83
CA GLN A 65 3.47 -12.09 10.16
C GLN A 65 2.63 -11.24 9.20
N TRP A 66 2.23 -11.80 8.08
CA TRP A 66 1.40 -11.10 7.11
C TRP A 66 -0.06 -11.05 7.56
N GLN A 67 -0.62 -9.86 7.56
CA GLN A 67 -2.02 -9.63 7.89
C GLN A 67 -2.78 -9.27 6.62
N GLU A 68 -3.84 -10.02 6.33
CA GLU A 68 -4.69 -9.70 5.18
C GLU A 68 -5.50 -8.44 5.45
N ILE A 69 -5.60 -7.57 4.45
CA ILE A 69 -6.43 -6.37 4.50
C ILE A 69 -7.34 -6.34 3.26
N PRO A 70 -8.44 -5.57 3.29
CA PRO A 70 -9.33 -5.49 2.14
C PRO A 70 -8.64 -4.95 0.89
N ASP A 71 -9.15 -5.35 -0.28
CA ASP A 71 -8.70 -4.78 -1.54
C ASP A 71 -9.06 -3.30 -1.62
N PRO A 72 -8.33 -2.51 -2.43
CA PRO A 72 -8.67 -1.10 -2.58
C PRO A 72 -10.02 -0.94 -3.26
N LEU A 73 -10.76 0.08 -2.86
CA LEU A 73 -12.01 0.43 -3.53
C LEU A 73 -11.73 0.97 -4.93
N GLU A 74 -12.74 0.93 -5.79
CA GLU A 74 -12.64 1.45 -7.14
C GLU A 74 -12.13 2.89 -7.14
N HIS A 75 -11.22 3.21 -8.06
CA HIS A 75 -10.55 4.51 -8.22
C HIS A 75 -9.61 4.90 -7.08
N CYS A 76 -9.44 4.04 -6.07
CA CYS A 76 -8.55 4.32 -4.95
C CYS A 76 -7.11 3.90 -5.22
N GLN A 77 -6.19 4.52 -4.50
CA GLN A 77 -4.77 4.19 -4.55
C GLN A 77 -4.53 2.81 -3.93
N HIS A 78 -3.79 1.97 -4.64
CA HIS A 78 -3.56 0.58 -4.20
C HIS A 78 -2.61 0.49 -3.01
N ASP A 79 -1.74 1.46 -2.84
CA ASP A 79 -0.69 1.45 -1.82
C ASP A 79 -1.11 2.09 -0.49
N TRP A 80 -2.34 2.57 -0.36
CA TRP A 80 -2.90 3.05 0.91
C TRP A 80 -3.76 1.97 1.54
N ILE A 81 -3.67 1.81 2.86
CA ILE A 81 -4.48 0.84 3.61
C ILE A 81 -5.95 1.29 3.60
N GLU A 82 -6.19 2.54 3.99
CA GLU A 82 -7.53 3.13 3.98
C GLU A 82 -7.89 3.64 2.57
N PRO A 83 -9.18 3.77 2.24
CA PRO A 83 -9.57 4.25 0.92
C PRO A 83 -9.13 5.70 0.69
N VAL A 84 -8.17 5.89 -0.19
CA VAL A 84 -7.64 7.19 -0.61
C VAL A 84 -7.61 7.23 -2.13
N ARG A 85 -8.10 8.31 -2.72
CA ARG A 85 -8.09 8.49 -4.17
C ARG A 85 -7.59 9.89 -4.55
N ILE A 86 -7.16 10.03 -5.79
CA ILE A 86 -6.85 11.34 -6.35
C ILE A 86 -8.16 12.09 -6.56
N ALA A 87 -8.23 13.33 -6.09
CA ALA A 87 -9.44 14.16 -6.21
C ALA A 87 -9.87 14.28 -7.69
N GLY A 88 -11.15 14.11 -7.97
CA GLY A 88 -11.71 14.18 -9.31
C GLY A 88 -11.51 12.96 -10.18
N ARG A 89 -10.80 11.93 -9.69
CA ARG A 89 -10.53 10.72 -10.48
C ARG A 89 -11.81 9.94 -10.80
N ALA A 90 -12.74 9.86 -9.86
CA ALA A 90 -14.00 9.15 -10.06
C ALA A 90 -14.86 9.79 -11.14
N GLU A 91 -14.71 11.08 -11.39
CA GLU A 91 -15.41 11.83 -12.44
C GLU A 91 -14.63 11.88 -13.77
N GLY A 92 -13.50 11.19 -13.85
CA GLY A 92 -12.64 11.20 -15.02
C GLY A 92 -11.83 12.48 -15.21
N LYS A 93 -11.73 13.31 -14.16
CA LYS A 93 -11.00 14.59 -14.18
C LYS A 93 -10.03 14.67 -13.01
N PRO A 94 -8.97 13.84 -12.99
CA PRO A 94 -8.06 13.79 -11.84
C PRO A 94 -7.32 15.12 -11.64
N ARG A 95 -7.28 15.56 -10.39
CA ARG A 95 -6.52 16.75 -9.96
C ARG A 95 -5.24 16.26 -9.31
N TRP A 96 -4.19 16.08 -10.11
CA TRP A 96 -2.93 15.54 -9.66
C TRP A 96 -2.34 16.33 -8.50
N GLY A 97 -1.86 15.62 -7.48
CA GLY A 97 -1.34 16.23 -6.26
C GLY A 97 -2.38 16.49 -5.18
N ARG A 98 -3.65 16.26 -5.47
CA ARG A 98 -4.74 16.39 -4.50
C ARG A 98 -5.37 15.04 -4.22
N TYR A 99 -5.52 14.71 -2.95
CA TYR A 99 -6.03 13.42 -2.49
C TYR A 99 -7.25 13.58 -1.62
N GLU A 100 -8.13 12.57 -1.67
CA GLU A 100 -9.31 12.49 -0.83
C GLU A 100 -9.31 11.17 -0.08
N LYS A 101 -9.74 11.17 1.17
CA LYS A 101 -9.92 9.97 1.98
C LYS A 101 -11.39 9.80 2.32
N LEU A 102 -11.87 8.55 2.30
CA LEU A 102 -13.22 8.22 2.72
C LEU A 102 -13.28 8.19 4.25
N ILE A 103 -14.06 9.10 4.84
CA ILE A 103 -14.25 9.21 6.29
C ILE A 103 -15.75 9.25 6.56
N ASP A 104 -16.26 8.25 7.30
CA ASP A 104 -17.68 8.16 7.67
C ASP A 104 -18.62 8.27 6.46
N GLY A 105 -18.23 7.65 5.33
CA GLY A 105 -19.04 7.65 4.12
C GLY A 105 -18.88 8.87 3.24
N GLU A 106 -18.02 9.82 3.61
CA GLU A 106 -17.77 11.04 2.85
C GLU A 106 -16.31 11.17 2.43
N TRP A 107 -16.09 11.70 1.22
CA TRP A 107 -14.75 11.97 0.71
C TRP A 107 -14.25 13.31 1.21
N VAL A 108 -13.17 13.29 1.97
CA VAL A 108 -12.57 14.47 2.60
C VAL A 108 -11.17 14.69 2.03
N GLU A 109 -10.86 15.90 1.62
CA GLU A 109 -9.54 16.23 1.10
C GLU A 109 -8.46 16.02 2.16
N LEU A 110 -7.36 15.34 1.75
CA LEU A 110 -6.19 15.11 2.60
C LEU A 110 -5.12 16.14 2.31
N ASN A 111 -4.51 16.64 3.39
CA ASN A 111 -3.30 17.43 3.29
C ASN A 111 -2.09 16.53 3.57
N LEU A 112 -1.35 16.16 2.53
CA LEU A 112 -0.18 15.29 2.65
C LEU A 112 1.08 16.03 3.11
N ASP A 113 1.03 17.34 3.22
CA ASP A 113 2.18 18.16 3.64
C ASP A 113 2.36 18.21 5.15
N GLY A 114 1.64 17.39 5.89
CA GLY A 114 1.81 17.24 7.33
C GLY A 114 1.09 18.28 8.19
N GLU A 115 0.19 18.98 7.63
CA GLU A 115 -0.61 19.98 8.36
C GLU A 115 -1.99 19.45 8.76
#